data_346aff995e97fe7343f741f32d894428
#
_entry.id   346aff995e97fe7343f741f32d894428
#
_cell.length_a   1.000
_cell.length_b   1.000
_cell.length_c   1.000
_cell.angle_alpha   90.00
_cell.angle_beta   90.00
_cell.angle_gamma   90.00
#
_symmetry.space_group_name_H-M   'P 1'
#
loop_
_entity.id
_entity.type
_entity.pdbx_description
1 polymer ?
#
loop_
_entity_poly.entity_id
_entity_poly.type
_entity_poly.pdbx_seq_one_letter_code
_entity_poly.pdbx_strand_id
1 'polypeptide(L)'
;WQHGSPLILNIAPLEGALDMVREAGIDAIRKKSLAMTGYFMELIDEKLAKLGVEILTPREDDRRGGHVTILHVAASEITDFLDSGSRITDELKSAVREKMASGKPAGKDDQVRISFSPLYFSFEDVYMTAQNLEQLLGD
;
A
#
# COMPACT_ATOMS: atom_id res chain seq x y z
N TRP A 1 30.54 -4.63 -4.78
CA TRP A 1 31.71 -4.18 -4.02
C TRP A 1 31.51 -4.57 -2.58
N GLN A 2 32.22 -5.61 -2.13
CA GLN A 2 32.10 -6.15 -0.78
C GLN A 2 33.39 -5.84 -0.04
N HIS A 3 33.32 -4.93 0.94
CA HIS A 3 34.43 -4.62 1.83
C HIS A 3 34.21 -5.37 3.16
N GLY A 4 34.99 -6.44 3.40
CA GLY A 4 34.96 -7.24 4.62
C GLY A 4 34.33 -8.62 4.45
N SER A 5 34.34 -9.41 5.54
CA SER A 5 33.75 -10.76 5.53
C SER A 5 32.23 -10.68 5.50
N PRO A 6 31.57 -11.49 4.66
CA PRO A 6 30.10 -11.53 4.61
C PRO A 6 29.54 -11.99 5.95
N LEU A 7 28.44 -11.38 6.40
CA LEU A 7 27.68 -11.80 7.56
C LEU A 7 26.88 -13.06 7.21
N ILE A 8 27.49 -14.22 7.37
CA ILE A 8 26.92 -15.53 6.97
C ILE A 8 25.54 -15.74 7.59
N LEU A 9 25.36 -15.36 8.88
CA LEU A 9 24.08 -15.52 9.59
C LEU A 9 22.96 -14.63 9.00
N ASN A 10 23.29 -13.54 8.33
CA ASN A 10 22.30 -12.68 7.67
C ASN A 10 22.01 -13.15 6.24
N ILE A 11 22.95 -13.89 5.63
CA ILE A 11 22.80 -14.38 4.25
C ILE A 11 22.10 -15.75 4.23
N ALA A 12 22.37 -16.62 5.20
CA ALA A 12 21.79 -17.96 5.25
C ALA A 12 20.25 -18.01 5.17
N PRO A 13 19.48 -17.13 5.85
CA PRO A 13 18.02 -17.10 5.71
C PRO A 13 17.52 -16.71 4.32
N LEU A 14 18.38 -16.06 3.51
CA LEU A 14 18.02 -15.64 2.15
C LEU A 14 17.77 -16.84 1.24
N GLU A 15 18.41 -18.00 1.50
CA GLU A 15 18.23 -19.20 0.69
C GLU A 15 16.77 -19.66 0.70
N GLY A 16 16.14 -19.75 1.88
CA GLY A 16 14.73 -20.11 1.99
C GLY A 16 13.79 -19.10 1.33
N ALA A 17 14.08 -17.79 1.41
CA ALA A 17 13.31 -16.77 0.74
C ALA A 17 13.44 -16.85 -0.79
N LEU A 18 14.65 -17.14 -1.28
CA LEU A 18 14.90 -17.31 -2.72
C LEU A 18 14.23 -18.58 -3.27
N ASP A 19 14.16 -19.65 -2.49
CA ASP A 19 13.48 -20.89 -2.89
C ASP A 19 11.98 -20.64 -3.10
N MET A 20 11.32 -19.88 -2.23
CA MET A 20 9.91 -19.49 -2.45
C MET A 20 9.72 -18.68 -3.75
N VAL A 21 10.62 -17.74 -4.03
CA VAL A 21 10.57 -16.94 -5.28
C VAL A 21 10.81 -17.83 -6.51
N ARG A 22 11.73 -18.80 -6.43
CA ARG A 22 12.00 -19.76 -7.51
C ARG A 22 10.82 -20.67 -7.77
N GLU A 23 10.19 -21.18 -6.70
CA GLU A 23 9.00 -22.04 -6.79
C GLU A 23 7.83 -21.31 -7.40
N ALA A 24 7.54 -20.08 -6.96
CA ALA A 24 6.44 -19.26 -7.48
C ALA A 24 6.68 -18.79 -8.92
N GLY A 25 7.94 -18.51 -9.28
CA GLY A 25 8.32 -17.93 -10.57
C GLY A 25 8.03 -16.43 -10.70
N ILE A 26 9.01 -15.70 -11.20
CA ILE A 26 8.94 -14.22 -11.27
C ILE A 26 7.78 -13.71 -12.13
N ASP A 27 7.43 -14.43 -13.21
CA ASP A 27 6.36 -14.03 -14.10
C ASP A 27 4.99 -14.17 -13.41
N ALA A 28 4.79 -15.25 -12.64
CA ALA A 28 3.57 -15.44 -11.87
C ALA A 28 3.44 -14.40 -10.74
N ILE A 29 4.54 -14.10 -10.05
CA ILE A 29 4.62 -13.04 -9.04
C ILE A 29 4.27 -11.70 -9.67
N ARG A 30 4.86 -11.37 -10.83
CA ARG A 30 4.58 -10.12 -11.55
C ARG A 30 3.12 -10.02 -11.99
N LYS A 31 2.58 -11.09 -12.58
CA LYS A 31 1.18 -11.14 -13.01
C LYS A 31 0.21 -10.89 -11.84
N LYS A 32 0.43 -11.58 -10.72
CA LYS A 32 -0.40 -11.38 -9.51
C LYS A 32 -0.25 -9.97 -8.95
N SER A 33 0.98 -9.43 -8.89
CA SER A 33 1.24 -8.07 -8.42
C SER A 33 0.49 -7.01 -9.24
N LEU A 34 0.51 -7.12 -10.56
CA LEU A 34 -0.24 -6.22 -11.45
C LEU A 34 -1.76 -6.35 -11.24
N ALA A 35 -2.27 -7.57 -11.11
CA ALA A 35 -3.68 -7.80 -10.86
C ALA A 35 -4.12 -7.21 -9.51
N MET A 36 -3.33 -7.39 -8.44
CA MET A 36 -3.63 -6.84 -7.11
C MET A 36 -3.59 -5.31 -7.10
N THR A 37 -2.57 -4.70 -7.71
CA THR A 37 -2.47 -3.23 -7.79
C THR A 37 -3.55 -2.63 -8.68
N GLY A 38 -3.91 -3.28 -9.79
CA GLY A 38 -5.04 -2.88 -10.64
C GLY A 38 -6.37 -2.93 -9.87
N TYR A 39 -6.63 -4.04 -9.20
CA TYR A 39 -7.83 -4.20 -8.37
C TYR A 39 -7.92 -3.15 -7.24
N PHE A 40 -6.79 -2.87 -6.60
CA PHE A 40 -6.76 -1.81 -5.57
C PHE A 40 -7.06 -0.43 -6.14
N MET A 41 -6.55 -0.10 -7.33
CA MET A 41 -6.87 1.17 -8.02
C MET A 41 -8.36 1.26 -8.37
N GLU A 42 -8.98 0.18 -8.82
CA GLU A 42 -10.44 0.12 -9.08
C GLU A 42 -11.25 0.38 -7.80
N LEU A 43 -10.85 -0.23 -6.68
CA LEU A 43 -11.47 0.00 -5.37
C LEU A 43 -11.30 1.45 -4.89
N ILE A 44 -10.14 2.08 -5.15
CA ILE A 44 -9.92 3.49 -4.84
C ILE A 44 -10.88 4.35 -5.66
N ASP A 45 -11.02 4.12 -6.96
CA ASP A 45 -11.92 4.88 -7.83
C ASP A 45 -13.38 4.74 -7.38
N GLU A 46 -13.79 3.53 -7.02
CA GLU A 46 -15.17 3.25 -6.61
C GLU A 46 -15.51 3.82 -5.22
N LYS A 47 -14.60 3.65 -4.24
CA LYS A 47 -14.89 3.88 -2.83
C LYS A 47 -14.24 5.13 -2.26
N LEU A 48 -13.01 5.44 -2.64
CA LEU A 48 -12.16 6.41 -1.96
C LEU A 48 -12.00 7.73 -2.73
N ALA A 49 -12.22 7.76 -4.04
CA ALA A 49 -12.10 8.99 -4.83
C ALA A 49 -13.04 10.10 -4.33
N LYS A 50 -14.28 9.73 -3.95
CA LYS A 50 -15.26 10.64 -3.35
C LYS A 50 -14.82 11.24 -2.00
N LEU A 51 -13.85 10.60 -1.34
CA LEU A 51 -13.27 11.01 -0.06
C LEU A 51 -11.98 11.82 -0.23
N GLY A 52 -11.62 12.19 -1.46
CA GLY A 52 -10.46 13.03 -1.77
C GLY A 52 -9.15 12.26 -1.99
N VAL A 53 -9.20 10.94 -2.13
CA VAL A 53 -8.03 10.13 -2.47
C VAL A 53 -7.75 10.22 -3.96
N GLU A 54 -6.52 10.61 -4.33
CA GLU A 54 -6.03 10.69 -5.70
C GLU A 54 -4.94 9.64 -5.93
N ILE A 55 -4.97 8.93 -7.07
CA ILE A 55 -3.94 7.96 -7.46
C ILE A 55 -2.86 8.66 -8.26
N LEU A 56 -1.61 8.59 -7.79
CA LEU A 56 -0.43 9.14 -8.49
C LEU A 56 0.30 8.10 -9.34
N THR A 57 0.11 6.81 -9.06
CA THR A 57 0.75 5.72 -9.81
C THR A 57 0.13 5.60 -11.21
N PRO A 58 0.95 5.47 -12.27
CA PRO A 58 0.47 5.21 -13.62
C PRO A 58 -0.43 3.96 -13.68
N ARG A 59 -1.47 4.01 -14.51
CA ARG A 59 -2.42 2.90 -14.63
C ARG A 59 -1.94 1.80 -15.57
N GLU A 60 -1.06 2.17 -16.49
CA GLU A 60 -0.50 1.25 -17.48
C GLU A 60 0.42 0.22 -16.79
N ASP A 61 0.25 -1.06 -17.13
CA ASP A 61 0.95 -2.19 -16.52
C ASP A 61 2.47 -2.16 -16.73
N ASP A 62 2.92 -1.62 -17.85
CA ASP A 62 4.34 -1.47 -18.20
C ASP A 62 5.02 -0.29 -17.50
N ARG A 63 4.22 0.64 -16.93
CA ARG A 63 4.71 1.86 -16.28
C ARG A 63 4.63 1.83 -14.75
N ARG A 64 4.06 0.78 -14.15
CA ARG A 64 3.93 0.66 -12.70
C ARG A 64 4.66 -0.54 -12.13
N GLY A 65 5.07 -0.39 -10.87
CA GLY A 65 5.64 -1.47 -10.06
C GLY A 65 4.58 -2.26 -9.29
N GLY A 66 4.99 -2.82 -8.15
CA GLY A 66 4.13 -3.58 -7.23
C GLY A 66 3.51 -2.74 -6.12
N HIS A 67 3.44 -1.41 -6.26
CA HIS A 67 2.86 -0.51 -5.28
C HIS A 67 1.94 0.52 -5.94
N VAL A 68 1.03 1.05 -5.17
CA VAL A 68 0.16 2.17 -5.53
C VAL A 68 0.47 3.33 -4.60
N THR A 69 0.78 4.49 -5.18
CA THR A 69 0.96 5.74 -4.44
C THR A 69 -0.31 6.57 -4.55
N ILE A 70 -0.84 6.96 -3.42
CA ILE A 70 -2.01 7.83 -3.31
C ILE A 70 -1.63 9.16 -2.68
N LEU A 71 -2.40 10.20 -2.99
CA LEU A 71 -2.32 11.54 -2.41
C LEU A 71 -3.57 11.80 -1.60
N HIS A 72 -3.42 12.25 -0.34
CA HIS A 72 -4.55 12.62 0.52
C HIS A 72 -4.10 13.55 1.65
N VAL A 73 -4.92 14.52 2.04
CA VAL A 73 -4.56 15.49 3.10
C VAL A 73 -4.28 14.84 4.47
N ALA A 74 -4.85 13.66 4.73
CA ALA A 74 -4.62 12.86 5.94
C ALA A 74 -3.60 11.72 5.70
N ALA A 75 -2.57 11.95 4.88
CA ALA A 75 -1.58 10.92 4.54
C ALA A 75 -0.83 10.37 5.77
N SER A 76 -0.52 11.21 6.77
CA SER A 76 0.10 10.78 8.02
C SER A 76 -0.80 9.82 8.79
N GLU A 77 -2.08 10.16 8.92
CA GLU A 77 -3.08 9.36 9.62
C GLU A 77 -3.33 8.02 8.92
N ILE A 78 -3.33 8.02 7.57
CA ILE A 78 -3.41 6.78 6.77
C ILE A 78 -2.17 5.92 7.01
N THR A 79 -0.98 6.51 7.07
CA THR A 79 0.25 5.78 7.36
C THR A 79 0.22 5.17 8.75
N ASP A 80 -0.13 5.94 9.78
CA ASP A 80 -0.27 5.46 11.16
C ASP A 80 -1.28 4.31 11.26
N PHE A 81 -2.39 4.41 10.53
CA PHE A 81 -3.39 3.36 10.43
C PHE A 81 -2.81 2.06 9.85
N LEU A 82 -2.10 2.14 8.73
CA LEU A 82 -1.50 0.97 8.08
C LEU A 82 -0.40 0.34 8.95
N ASP A 83 0.43 1.14 9.59
CA ASP A 83 1.53 0.69 10.46
C ASP A 83 1.03 0.08 11.77
N SER A 84 -0.13 0.50 12.27
CA SER A 84 -0.77 -0.08 13.47
C SER A 84 -1.46 -1.43 13.23
N GLY A 85 -1.36 -2.00 12.04
CA GLY A 85 -2.08 -3.21 11.64
C GLY A 85 -3.55 -2.96 11.32
N SER A 86 -3.83 -1.81 10.71
CA SER A 86 -5.17 -1.38 10.27
C SER A 86 -6.17 -1.24 11.42
N ARG A 87 -5.71 -0.75 12.57
CA ARG A 87 -6.57 -0.48 13.73
C ARG A 87 -7.16 0.93 13.66
N ILE A 88 -8.48 1.00 13.57
CA ILE A 88 -9.21 2.27 13.59
C ILE A 88 -9.54 2.62 15.05
N THR A 89 -9.08 3.80 15.50
CA THR A 89 -9.41 4.36 16.83
C THR A 89 -10.18 5.67 16.67
N ASP A 90 -10.87 6.09 17.75
CA ASP A 90 -11.62 7.35 17.74
C ASP A 90 -10.69 8.57 17.63
N GLU A 91 -9.49 8.49 18.21
CA GLU A 91 -8.46 9.52 18.09
C GLU A 91 -8.01 9.68 16.65
N LEU A 92 -7.78 8.55 15.95
CA LEU A 92 -7.36 8.55 14.55
C LEU A 92 -8.46 9.13 13.65
N LYS A 93 -9.71 8.72 13.84
CA LYS A 93 -10.85 9.30 13.12
C LYS A 93 -10.99 10.80 13.37
N SER A 94 -10.80 11.25 14.61
CA SER A 94 -10.85 12.68 14.96
C SER A 94 -9.76 13.48 14.24
N ALA A 95 -8.53 12.95 14.18
CA ALA A 95 -7.41 13.57 13.47
C ALA A 95 -7.67 13.66 11.95
N VAL A 96 -8.21 12.61 11.35
CA VAL A 96 -8.61 12.61 9.93
C VAL A 96 -9.66 13.68 9.66
N ARG A 97 -10.72 13.76 10.47
CA ARG A 97 -11.79 14.77 10.33
C ARG A 97 -11.24 16.19 10.42
N GLU A 98 -10.35 16.44 11.36
CA GLU A 98 -9.69 17.75 11.52
C GLU A 98 -8.90 18.14 10.29
N LYS A 99 -8.10 17.20 9.74
CA LYS A 99 -7.34 17.41 8.50
C LYS A 99 -8.25 17.70 7.32
N MET A 100 -9.28 16.90 7.11
CA MET A 100 -10.24 17.08 6.01
C MET A 100 -11.03 18.39 6.16
N ALA A 101 -11.43 18.77 7.38
CA ALA A 101 -12.14 20.01 7.66
C ALA A 101 -11.26 21.26 7.50
N SER A 102 -9.94 21.13 7.52
CA SER A 102 -9.02 22.26 7.36
C SER A 102 -9.13 22.97 6.01
N GLY A 103 -9.69 22.30 5.00
CA GLY A 103 -9.79 22.80 3.62
C GLY A 103 -8.44 22.98 2.92
N LYS A 104 -7.33 22.54 3.54
CA LYS A 104 -6.00 22.59 2.94
C LYS A 104 -5.91 21.53 1.84
N PRO A 105 -5.47 21.87 0.61
CA PRO A 105 -5.24 20.88 -0.42
C PRO A 105 -4.04 19.99 -0.05
N ALA A 106 -4.08 18.73 -0.47
CA ALA A 106 -2.96 17.81 -0.31
C ALA A 106 -1.73 18.34 -1.08
N GLY A 107 -0.58 18.31 -0.42
CA GLY A 107 0.70 18.74 -0.97
C GLY A 107 1.57 17.56 -1.43
N LYS A 108 2.77 17.86 -1.95
CA LYS A 108 3.70 16.82 -2.41
C LYS A 108 4.15 15.84 -1.33
N ASP A 109 4.10 16.24 -0.07
CA ASP A 109 4.51 15.43 1.08
C ASP A 109 3.35 14.58 1.62
N ASP A 110 2.12 14.83 1.17
CA ASP A 110 0.92 14.12 1.60
C ASP A 110 0.67 12.85 0.76
N GLN A 111 1.72 12.03 0.58
CA GLN A 111 1.69 10.82 -0.23
C GLN A 111 1.82 9.57 0.65
N VAL A 112 1.03 8.56 0.34
CA VAL A 112 1.13 7.22 0.95
C VAL A 112 1.39 6.19 -0.13
N ARG A 113 2.40 5.34 0.09
CA ARG A 113 2.74 4.24 -0.81
C ARG A 113 2.30 2.92 -0.21
N ILE A 114 1.35 2.26 -0.84
CA ILE A 114 0.76 1.01 -0.41
C ILE A 114 1.21 -0.11 -1.36
N SER A 115 1.69 -1.22 -0.79
CA SER A 115 2.13 -2.38 -1.56
C SER A 115 1.56 -3.67 -0.98
N PHE A 116 1.21 -4.60 -1.87
CA PHE A 116 0.76 -5.95 -1.51
C PHE A 116 1.76 -6.96 -2.05
N SER A 117 2.42 -7.70 -1.15
CA SER A 117 3.33 -8.78 -1.58
C SER A 117 2.53 -9.93 -2.19
N PRO A 118 2.75 -10.28 -3.47
CA PRO A 118 2.00 -11.35 -4.12
C PRO A 118 2.18 -12.73 -3.49
N LEU A 119 3.25 -12.91 -2.72
CA LEU A 119 3.54 -14.18 -2.02
C LEU A 119 2.73 -14.37 -0.74
N TYR A 120 2.30 -13.26 -0.09
CA TYR A 120 1.69 -13.30 1.24
C TYR A 120 0.27 -12.78 1.28
N PHE A 121 -0.08 -11.80 0.42
CA PHE A 121 -1.40 -11.18 0.40
C PHE A 121 -2.34 -11.85 -0.60
N SER A 122 -3.62 -11.88 -0.24
CA SER A 122 -4.74 -12.29 -1.08
C SER A 122 -5.47 -11.08 -1.67
N PHE A 123 -6.39 -11.31 -2.61
CA PHE A 123 -7.30 -10.26 -3.09
C PHE A 123 -8.29 -9.80 -2.02
N GLU A 124 -8.61 -10.67 -1.05
CA GLU A 124 -9.43 -10.33 0.09
C GLU A 124 -8.72 -9.29 0.99
N ASP A 125 -7.41 -9.43 1.21
CA ASP A 125 -6.61 -8.46 1.97
C ASP A 125 -6.60 -7.09 1.28
N VAL A 126 -6.52 -7.07 -0.07
CA VAL A 126 -6.62 -5.82 -0.86
C VAL A 126 -7.99 -5.17 -0.67
N TYR A 127 -9.07 -5.95 -0.76
CA TYR A 127 -10.43 -5.47 -0.55
C TYR A 127 -10.63 -4.93 0.87
N MET A 128 -10.20 -5.69 1.89
CA MET A 128 -10.29 -5.28 3.29
C MET A 128 -9.52 -4.00 3.57
N THR A 129 -8.34 -3.83 2.96
CA THR A 129 -7.56 -2.59 3.07
C THR A 129 -8.34 -1.40 2.53
N ALA A 130 -8.94 -1.52 1.34
CA ALA A 130 -9.75 -0.46 0.76
C ALA A 130 -11.01 -0.15 1.60
N GLN A 131 -11.67 -1.19 2.10
CA GLN A 131 -12.86 -1.04 2.96
C GLN A 131 -12.52 -0.35 4.29
N ASN A 132 -11.42 -0.73 4.91
CA ASN A 132 -10.96 -0.10 6.15
C ASN A 132 -10.55 1.37 5.93
N LEU A 133 -9.93 1.69 4.79
CA LEU A 133 -9.65 3.08 4.41
C LEU A 133 -10.94 3.87 4.16
N GLU A 134 -11.94 3.27 3.51
CA GLU A 134 -13.26 3.89 3.36
C GLU A 134 -13.90 4.20 4.72
N GLN A 135 -13.82 3.27 5.67
CA GLN A 135 -14.32 3.47 7.03
C GLN A 135 -13.53 4.52 7.81
N LEU A 136 -12.23 4.62 7.61
CA LEU A 136 -11.39 5.62 8.26
C LEU A 136 -11.67 7.04 7.75
N LEU A 137 -11.84 7.20 6.43
CA LEU A 137 -11.96 8.49 5.76
C LEU A 137 -13.42 8.96 5.61
N GLY A 138 -14.38 8.04 5.68
CA GLY A 138 -15.79 8.30 5.33
C GLY A 138 -16.67 8.80 6.47
N ASP A 139 -16.20 8.78 7.71
CA ASP A 139 -16.89 9.28 8.91
C ASP A 139 -16.19 10.53 9.45
#